data_4555fb8e84365d9bc6c02af67fc9c253
#
_entry.id   4555fb8e84365d9bc6c02af67fc9c253
#
_cell.length_a   1.000
_cell.length_b   1.000
_cell.length_c   1.000
_cell.angle_alpha   90.00
_cell.angle_beta   90.00
_cell.angle_gamma   90.00
#
_symmetry.space_group_name_H-M   'P 1'
#
loop_
_entity.id
_entity.type
_entity.pdbx_description
1 polymer ?
#
loop_
_entity_poly.entity_id
_entity_poly.type
_entity_poly.pdbx_seq_one_letter_code
_entity_poly.pdbx_strand_id
1 'polypeptide(L)'
;MPRGGLARAWLVLGLVWTACSKPSDSAKPLPATTVTGSAQTPAPSAPAAPSAPARAVASKPGCRALAVTGLATVDGTALTTSALLDGAHWVELAAGASVSLRHTLSSREFKLIGPGHALPCRDGAEQILLTDGQLATSASLGVRPGAEVLIATPEGVVRYGDAALDVEFGKGGLRVRVKQGEAWVEPEERGKPRFENPVRSGAEVRLPRTRANARSRLEACQSAADRARESAERVLHGEGAGGHDSLGVRAAAHMRERAKARTACAIAAAAAYAESDSADRQSLLASVAQTDELWQSVPRAAAGP
;
A
#
# COMPACT_ATOMS: atom_id res chain seq x y z
N MET A 1 -48.59 -24.96 15.67
CA MET A 1 -49.62 -24.19 14.96
C MET A 1 -48.97 -22.91 14.45
N PRO A 2 -49.26 -22.40 13.24
CA PRO A 2 -48.90 -23.03 11.96
C PRO A 2 -47.68 -22.35 11.29
N ARG A 3 -47.09 -23.10 10.41
CA ARG A 3 -45.99 -22.71 9.49
C ARG A 3 -46.52 -21.80 8.38
N GLY A 4 -45.84 -20.69 8.09
CA GLY A 4 -46.09 -19.84 6.93
C GLY A 4 -44.80 -19.78 6.07
N GLY A 5 -44.75 -20.58 4.99
CA GLY A 5 -43.72 -20.49 3.98
C GLY A 5 -43.99 -19.33 3.02
N LEU A 6 -42.94 -18.58 2.68
CA LEU A 6 -42.94 -17.61 1.58
C LEU A 6 -41.86 -18.00 0.59
N ALA A 7 -42.33 -18.58 -0.52
CA ALA A 7 -41.56 -18.79 -1.73
C ALA A 7 -41.21 -17.42 -2.35
N ARG A 8 -39.90 -17.16 -2.59
CA ARG A 8 -39.45 -16.03 -3.40
C ARG A 8 -39.04 -16.54 -4.77
N ALA A 9 -39.80 -16.09 -5.75
CA ALA A 9 -39.57 -16.32 -7.18
C ALA A 9 -38.32 -15.54 -7.62
N TRP A 10 -37.42 -16.20 -8.33
CA TRP A 10 -36.28 -15.64 -9.04
C TRP A 10 -36.71 -15.20 -10.43
N LEU A 11 -36.64 -13.92 -10.68
CA LEU A 11 -36.82 -13.31 -12.00
C LEU A 11 -35.44 -13.19 -12.65
N VAL A 12 -35.16 -14.00 -13.64
CA VAL A 12 -34.00 -13.95 -14.50
C VAL A 12 -34.28 -12.93 -15.60
N LEU A 13 -33.62 -11.77 -15.55
CA LEU A 13 -33.59 -10.81 -16.65
C LEU A 13 -32.32 -11.04 -17.46
N GLY A 14 -32.50 -11.60 -18.65
CA GLY A 14 -31.47 -11.68 -19.68
C GLY A 14 -31.24 -10.31 -20.32
N LEU A 15 -30.02 -9.82 -20.30
CA LEU A 15 -29.58 -8.64 -21.07
C LEU A 15 -28.77 -9.10 -22.26
N VAL A 16 -29.36 -8.84 -23.43
CA VAL A 16 -28.79 -9.05 -24.77
C VAL A 16 -27.77 -7.93 -25.02
N TRP A 17 -26.52 -8.32 -25.26
CA TRP A 17 -25.49 -7.42 -25.74
C TRP A 17 -25.50 -7.37 -27.28
N THR A 18 -25.89 -6.24 -27.84
CA THR A 18 -25.72 -5.94 -29.26
C THR A 18 -24.37 -5.27 -29.48
N ALA A 19 -23.53 -5.94 -30.22
CA ALA A 19 -22.28 -5.42 -30.75
C ALA A 19 -22.56 -4.45 -31.92
N CYS A 20 -22.07 -3.23 -31.85
CA CYS A 20 -21.97 -2.33 -33.00
C CYS A 20 -20.50 -2.10 -33.32
N SER A 21 -20.04 -2.80 -34.34
CA SER A 21 -18.81 -2.48 -35.09
C SER A 21 -19.10 -1.44 -36.14
N LYS A 22 -18.31 -0.39 -36.22
CA LYS A 22 -18.26 0.49 -37.37
C LYS A 22 -16.81 0.72 -37.78
N PRO A 23 -16.42 0.38 -39.00
CA PRO A 23 -15.14 0.82 -39.56
C PRO A 23 -15.31 2.24 -40.15
N SER A 24 -14.31 3.10 -39.98
CA SER A 24 -14.23 4.38 -40.66
C SER A 24 -12.96 4.42 -41.47
N ASP A 25 -13.13 4.23 -42.76
CA ASP A 25 -12.20 4.59 -43.81
C ASP A 25 -12.10 6.10 -43.93
N SER A 26 -10.93 6.58 -44.23
CA SER A 26 -10.60 7.60 -45.24
C SER A 26 -9.29 8.30 -44.85
N ALA A 27 -8.22 7.78 -45.33
CA ALA A 27 -6.98 8.53 -45.48
C ALA A 27 -7.00 9.28 -46.82
N LYS A 28 -6.95 10.60 -46.76
CA LYS A 28 -6.84 11.49 -47.93
C LYS A 28 -5.35 11.81 -48.16
N PRO A 29 -4.77 11.60 -49.33
CA PRO A 29 -3.37 11.92 -49.58
C PRO A 29 -3.20 13.43 -49.81
N LEU A 30 -2.19 14.01 -49.17
CA LEU A 30 -1.71 15.38 -49.42
C LEU A 30 -0.73 15.41 -50.59
N PRO A 31 -0.72 16.48 -51.39
CA PRO A 31 0.08 16.58 -52.60
C PRO A 31 1.57 16.82 -52.31
N ALA A 32 2.39 16.18 -53.11
CA ALA A 32 3.84 16.34 -53.13
C ALA A 32 4.24 17.75 -53.65
N THR A 33 4.98 18.47 -52.84
CA THR A 33 5.64 19.72 -53.25
C THR A 33 7.07 19.38 -53.64
N THR A 34 7.34 19.49 -54.91
CA THR A 34 8.69 19.34 -55.51
C THR A 34 9.48 20.62 -55.23
N VAL A 35 10.54 20.54 -54.46
CA VAL A 35 11.53 21.61 -54.33
C VAL A 35 12.84 21.12 -54.95
N THR A 36 13.16 21.71 -56.09
CA THR A 36 14.45 21.56 -56.76
C THR A 36 15.45 22.50 -56.08
N GLY A 37 16.46 21.99 -55.43
CA GLY A 37 17.53 22.77 -54.82
C GLY A 37 18.87 22.06 -54.91
N SER A 38 19.79 22.72 -55.57
CA SER A 38 21.12 22.35 -56.03
C SER A 38 22.01 21.63 -55.03
N ALA A 39 22.77 20.71 -55.55
CA ALA A 39 23.80 19.92 -54.86
C ALA A 39 24.95 20.80 -54.32
N GLN A 40 25.20 20.67 -53.03
CA GLN A 40 26.55 20.85 -52.45
C GLN A 40 26.85 19.61 -51.63
N THR A 41 27.87 18.87 -52.05
CA THR A 41 28.35 17.67 -51.36
C THR A 41 29.24 18.11 -50.19
N PRO A 42 28.81 17.87 -48.93
CA PRO A 42 29.70 17.97 -47.78
C PRO A 42 30.39 16.60 -47.57
N ALA A 43 31.64 16.63 -47.19
CA ALA A 43 32.46 15.48 -46.87
C ALA A 43 31.84 14.58 -45.77
N PRO A 44 32.06 13.28 -45.78
CA PRO A 44 31.50 12.37 -44.80
C PRO A 44 32.09 12.62 -43.40
N SER A 45 31.29 13.21 -42.53
CA SER A 45 31.55 13.27 -41.11
C SER A 45 31.47 11.85 -40.54
N ALA A 46 32.51 11.43 -39.86
CA ALA A 46 32.56 10.14 -39.17
C ALA A 46 31.34 9.96 -38.25
N PRO A 47 30.74 8.76 -38.19
CA PRO A 47 29.59 8.50 -37.33
C PRO A 47 30.00 8.70 -35.88
N ALA A 48 29.34 9.64 -35.17
CA ALA A 48 29.46 9.77 -33.75
C ALA A 48 29.04 8.45 -33.09
N ALA A 49 29.92 7.89 -32.27
CA ALA A 49 29.63 6.69 -31.49
C ALA A 49 28.35 6.90 -30.69
N PRO A 50 27.42 5.92 -30.69
CA PRO A 50 26.20 6.04 -29.91
C PRO A 50 26.58 6.22 -28.43
N SER A 51 26.21 7.36 -27.85
CA SER A 51 26.34 7.61 -26.43
C SER A 51 25.61 6.50 -25.70
N ALA A 52 26.33 5.71 -24.92
CA ALA A 52 25.73 4.66 -24.11
C ALA A 52 24.59 5.29 -23.28
N PRO A 53 23.41 4.64 -23.22
CA PRO A 53 22.31 5.16 -22.43
C PRO A 53 22.78 5.31 -21.00
N ALA A 54 22.66 6.51 -20.44
CA ALA A 54 22.97 6.77 -19.05
C ALA A 54 22.21 5.73 -18.22
N ARG A 55 22.95 4.88 -17.50
CA ARG A 55 22.35 3.91 -16.57
C ARG A 55 21.41 4.68 -15.68
N ALA A 56 20.11 4.43 -15.82
CA ALA A 56 19.10 4.96 -14.90
C ALA A 56 19.52 4.53 -13.50
N VAL A 57 19.94 5.48 -12.69
CA VAL A 57 20.20 5.25 -11.27
C VAL A 57 18.89 4.79 -10.69
N ALA A 58 18.83 3.52 -10.29
CA ALA A 58 17.63 2.96 -9.67
C ALA A 58 17.31 3.82 -8.44
N SER A 59 16.23 4.59 -8.52
CA SER A 59 15.81 5.42 -7.41
C SER A 59 15.42 4.52 -6.25
N LYS A 60 16.03 4.74 -5.08
CA LYS A 60 15.71 3.99 -3.86
C LYS A 60 14.20 4.18 -3.58
N PRO A 61 13.45 3.10 -3.30
CA PRO A 61 12.04 3.24 -2.96
C PRO A 61 11.87 4.07 -1.68
N GLY A 62 10.88 4.94 -1.67
CA GLY A 62 10.64 5.84 -0.56
C GLY A 62 9.58 6.88 -0.89
N CYS A 63 9.45 7.88 -0.04
CA CYS A 63 8.58 9.02 -0.26
C CYS A 63 9.37 10.31 -0.33
N ARG A 64 9.02 11.19 -1.25
CA ARG A 64 9.57 12.53 -1.37
C ARG A 64 8.63 13.56 -0.76
N ALA A 65 9.14 14.41 0.09
CA ALA A 65 8.40 15.57 0.61
C ALA A 65 8.21 16.61 -0.50
N LEU A 66 6.97 16.91 -0.85
CA LEU A 66 6.59 17.88 -1.87
C LEU A 66 6.40 19.28 -1.27
N ALA A 67 5.79 19.34 -0.08
CA ALA A 67 5.53 20.56 0.65
C ALA A 67 5.54 20.28 2.14
N VAL A 68 6.09 21.20 2.91
CA VAL A 68 6.11 21.18 4.37
C VAL A 68 5.54 22.51 4.86
N THR A 69 4.54 22.44 5.75
CA THR A 69 3.93 23.62 6.37
C THR A 69 3.97 23.43 7.88
N GLY A 70 4.38 24.46 8.60
CA GLY A 70 4.55 24.38 10.04
C GLY A 70 5.75 23.56 10.47
N LEU A 71 5.79 23.17 11.75
CA LEU A 71 6.91 22.40 12.32
C LEU A 71 6.69 20.91 12.09
N ALA A 72 7.50 20.34 11.21
CA ALA A 72 7.59 18.90 10.98
C ALA A 72 9.05 18.47 11.16
N THR A 73 9.28 17.34 11.84
CA THR A 73 10.62 16.82 12.11
C THR A 73 10.71 15.34 11.73
N VAL A 74 11.94 14.91 11.42
CA VAL A 74 12.32 13.50 11.25
C VAL A 74 13.49 13.25 12.17
N ASP A 75 13.33 12.36 13.12
CA ASP A 75 14.32 12.05 14.15
C ASP A 75 14.85 13.34 14.85
N GLY A 76 13.96 14.28 15.15
CA GLY A 76 14.27 15.56 15.78
C GLY A 76 14.87 16.63 14.86
N THR A 77 15.15 16.29 13.58
CA THR A 77 15.67 17.25 12.59
C THR A 77 14.52 17.81 11.75
N ALA A 78 14.52 19.12 11.51
CA ALA A 78 13.48 19.75 10.71
C ALA A 78 13.39 19.15 9.31
N LEU A 79 12.17 18.72 8.94
CA LEU A 79 11.90 18.17 7.62
C LEU A 79 11.84 19.30 6.59
N THR A 80 12.56 19.13 5.49
CA THR A 80 12.58 20.09 4.39
C THR A 80 11.85 19.57 3.15
N THR A 81 11.39 20.49 2.31
CA THR A 81 10.86 20.15 0.98
C THR A 81 11.93 19.42 0.17
N SER A 82 11.52 18.45 -0.62
CA SER A 82 12.35 17.55 -1.43
C SER A 82 13.14 16.49 -0.64
N ALA A 83 13.07 16.45 0.70
CA ALA A 83 13.66 15.37 1.48
C ALA A 83 13.10 14.01 1.03
N LEU A 84 13.98 13.00 0.98
CA LEU A 84 13.61 11.61 0.69
C LEU A 84 13.50 10.85 2.01
N LEU A 85 12.33 10.28 2.25
CA LEU A 85 12.03 9.42 3.38
C LEU A 85 12.06 7.96 2.90
N ASP A 86 12.96 7.17 3.44
CA ASP A 86 13.20 5.78 3.00
C ASP A 86 12.38 4.73 3.77
N GLY A 87 11.45 5.18 4.60
CA GLY A 87 10.58 4.29 5.38
C GLY A 87 11.20 3.76 6.67
N ALA A 88 12.38 4.24 7.06
CA ALA A 88 13.02 3.92 8.33
C ALA A 88 12.79 4.99 9.41
N HIS A 89 12.36 6.19 9.02
CA HIS A 89 12.34 7.36 9.89
C HIS A 89 10.92 7.85 10.16
N TRP A 90 10.64 8.14 11.42
CA TRP A 90 9.36 8.67 11.86
C TRP A 90 9.26 10.18 11.61
N VAL A 91 8.12 10.58 11.07
CA VAL A 91 7.76 11.99 10.88
C VAL A 91 6.89 12.43 12.06
N GLU A 92 7.34 13.46 12.75
CA GLU A 92 6.60 14.12 13.83
C GLU A 92 6.06 15.46 13.34
N LEU A 93 4.81 15.73 13.62
CA LEU A 93 4.09 16.92 13.17
C LEU A 93 3.53 17.67 14.38
N ALA A 94 3.90 18.93 14.53
CA ALA A 94 3.26 19.80 15.51
C ALA A 94 1.82 20.15 15.12
N ALA A 95 1.07 20.72 16.06
CA ALA A 95 -0.27 21.20 15.78
C ALA A 95 -0.28 22.22 14.64
N GLY A 96 -1.18 22.03 13.66
CA GLY A 96 -1.27 22.86 12.47
C GLY A 96 -0.19 22.62 11.40
N ALA A 97 0.77 21.74 11.67
CA ALA A 97 1.75 21.33 10.66
C ALA A 97 1.14 20.35 9.65
N SER A 98 1.68 20.34 8.44
CA SER A 98 1.34 19.32 7.45
C SER A 98 2.49 19.04 6.50
N VAL A 99 2.56 17.81 5.98
CA VAL A 99 3.54 17.38 4.99
C VAL A 99 2.84 16.68 3.86
N SER A 100 3.03 17.15 2.63
CA SER A 100 2.59 16.44 1.43
C SER A 100 3.72 15.57 0.93
N LEU A 101 3.45 14.31 0.71
CA LEU A 101 4.41 13.28 0.32
C LEU A 101 3.99 12.64 -0.99
N ARG A 102 4.96 12.23 -1.81
CA ARG A 102 4.76 11.45 -3.03
C ARG A 102 5.60 10.20 -2.99
N HIS A 103 4.98 9.05 -3.19
CA HIS A 103 5.70 7.79 -3.32
C HIS A 103 6.52 7.76 -4.61
N THR A 104 7.81 7.39 -4.52
CA THR A 104 8.75 7.53 -5.65
C THR A 104 8.48 6.56 -6.80
N LEU A 105 7.86 5.40 -6.54
CA LEU A 105 7.62 4.37 -7.56
C LEU A 105 6.23 4.45 -8.18
N SER A 106 5.19 4.82 -7.40
CA SER A 106 3.81 4.86 -7.88
C SER A 106 3.30 6.26 -8.19
N SER A 107 4.05 7.29 -7.77
CA SER A 107 3.64 8.70 -7.85
C SER A 107 2.38 9.05 -7.06
N ARG A 108 1.89 8.16 -6.20
CA ARG A 108 0.77 8.45 -5.31
C ARG A 108 1.13 9.54 -4.31
N GLU A 109 0.17 10.41 -4.07
CA GLU A 109 0.32 11.50 -3.13
C GLU A 109 -0.56 11.28 -1.91
N PHE A 110 -0.03 11.65 -0.76
CA PHE A 110 -0.77 11.70 0.48
C PHE A 110 -0.27 12.84 1.36
N LYS A 111 -1.13 13.31 2.24
CA LYS A 111 -0.85 14.42 3.13
C LYS A 111 -0.98 13.96 4.59
N LEU A 112 0.07 14.12 5.36
CA LEU A 112 0.06 13.99 6.80
C LEU A 112 -0.31 15.34 7.42
N ILE A 113 -1.15 15.33 8.46
CA ILE A 113 -1.63 16.54 9.14
C ILE A 113 -1.51 16.32 10.65
N GLY A 114 -0.83 17.25 11.32
CA GLY A 114 -0.58 17.22 12.74
C GLY A 114 -1.69 17.86 13.60
N PRO A 115 -1.63 17.66 14.92
CA PRO A 115 -0.49 17.02 15.61
C PRO A 115 -0.49 15.51 15.35
N GLY A 116 0.70 14.90 15.21
CA GLY A 116 0.75 13.46 14.97
C GLY A 116 2.11 12.88 14.65
N HIS A 117 2.15 11.56 14.56
CA HIS A 117 3.34 10.77 14.25
C HIS A 117 3.01 9.72 13.20
N ALA A 118 3.85 9.63 12.18
CA ALA A 118 3.69 8.65 11.13
C ALA A 118 5.05 8.16 10.60
N LEU A 119 5.10 6.90 10.18
CA LEU A 119 6.20 6.33 9.43
C LEU A 119 5.72 6.08 7.99
N PRO A 120 6.06 6.97 7.05
CA PRO A 120 5.63 6.82 5.66
C PRO A 120 6.54 5.87 4.88
N CYS A 121 5.99 5.24 3.84
CA CYS A 121 6.73 4.44 2.85
C CYS A 121 7.57 3.30 3.43
N ARG A 122 7.12 2.66 4.49
CA ARG A 122 7.80 1.53 5.12
C ARG A 122 7.99 0.37 4.13
N ASP A 123 9.13 -0.32 4.25
CA ASP A 123 9.50 -1.53 3.49
C ASP A 123 9.60 -1.32 1.97
N GLY A 124 9.89 -0.10 1.52
CA GLY A 124 9.91 0.20 0.10
C GLY A 124 8.56 -0.01 -0.60
N ALA A 125 7.51 -0.22 0.19
CA ALA A 125 6.15 -0.41 -0.24
C ALA A 125 5.30 0.80 0.17
N GLU A 126 4.10 0.88 -0.37
CA GLU A 126 3.14 1.89 0.03
C GLU A 126 2.48 1.52 1.37
N GLN A 127 3.32 1.41 2.40
CA GLN A 127 2.88 1.14 3.76
C GLN A 127 3.15 2.36 4.64
N ILE A 128 2.11 2.80 5.34
CA ILE A 128 2.15 3.95 6.24
C ILE A 128 1.74 3.48 7.62
N LEU A 129 2.54 3.75 8.64
CA LEU A 129 2.13 3.58 10.03
C LEU A 129 1.67 4.94 10.55
N LEU A 130 0.48 5.01 11.12
CA LEU A 130 -0.10 6.21 11.72
C LEU A 130 -0.41 5.93 13.19
N THR A 131 0.34 6.57 14.09
CA THR A 131 0.19 6.38 15.53
C THR A 131 -0.61 7.49 16.20
N ASP A 132 -0.68 8.64 15.55
CA ASP A 132 -1.51 9.78 15.94
C ASP A 132 -1.61 10.76 14.76
N GLY A 133 -2.69 11.54 14.68
CA GLY A 133 -2.89 12.56 13.68
C GLY A 133 -3.82 12.15 12.54
N GLN A 134 -3.66 12.81 11.40
CA GLN A 134 -4.53 12.62 10.24
C GLN A 134 -3.69 12.37 8.98
N LEU A 135 -4.25 11.56 8.10
CA LEU A 135 -3.72 11.29 6.77
C LEU A 135 -4.84 11.46 5.74
N ALA A 136 -4.58 12.26 4.72
CA ALA A 136 -5.47 12.42 3.58
C ALA A 136 -4.80 11.87 2.33
N THR A 137 -5.53 11.09 1.54
CA THR A 137 -5.08 10.59 0.24
C THR A 137 -5.92 11.19 -0.87
N SER A 138 -5.35 11.28 -2.07
CA SER A 138 -6.07 11.61 -3.29
C SER A 138 -6.19 10.38 -4.17
N ALA A 139 -7.31 10.24 -4.88
CA ALA A 139 -7.42 9.25 -5.95
C ALA A 139 -6.41 9.60 -7.05
N SER A 140 -5.62 8.63 -7.47
CA SER A 140 -4.56 8.83 -8.47
C SER A 140 -5.01 8.27 -9.81
N LEU A 141 -5.18 9.12 -10.80
CA LEU A 141 -5.39 8.67 -12.17
C LEU A 141 -4.09 8.02 -12.68
N GLY A 142 -4.15 6.77 -13.13
CA GLY A 142 -3.03 6.10 -13.79
C GLY A 142 -2.14 5.25 -12.89
N VAL A 143 -2.54 4.94 -11.67
CA VAL A 143 -1.84 3.97 -10.82
C VAL A 143 -1.93 2.57 -11.43
N ARG A 144 -0.83 1.80 -11.33
CA ARG A 144 -0.83 0.40 -11.79
C ARG A 144 -1.96 -0.37 -11.09
N PRO A 145 -2.86 -1.03 -11.84
CA PRO A 145 -3.88 -1.88 -11.26
C PRO A 145 -3.23 -2.92 -10.31
N GLY A 146 -3.78 -3.08 -9.12
CA GLY A 146 -3.33 -4.08 -8.15
C GLY A 146 -2.28 -3.63 -7.12
N ALA A 147 -1.75 -2.42 -7.21
CA ALA A 147 -0.92 -1.88 -6.13
C ALA A 147 -1.82 -1.43 -4.97
N GLU A 148 -1.69 -2.09 -3.83
CA GLU A 148 -2.46 -1.81 -2.62
C GLU A 148 -1.62 -0.99 -1.63
N VAL A 149 -2.20 0.10 -1.10
CA VAL A 149 -1.64 0.86 0.01
C VAL A 149 -2.20 0.31 1.33
N LEU A 150 -1.34 0.20 2.32
CA LEU A 150 -1.70 -0.22 3.65
C LEU A 150 -1.40 0.90 4.65
N ILE A 151 -2.43 1.39 5.32
CA ILE A 151 -2.29 2.30 6.45
C ILE A 151 -2.54 1.48 7.72
N ALA A 152 -1.52 1.33 8.55
CA ALA A 152 -1.63 0.61 9.81
C ALA A 152 -1.69 1.59 10.98
N THR A 153 -2.58 1.31 11.92
CA THR A 153 -2.73 1.99 13.21
C THR A 153 -2.73 0.97 14.33
N PRO A 154 -2.60 1.37 15.59
CA PRO A 154 -2.73 0.43 16.71
C PRO A 154 -4.07 -0.30 16.76
N GLU A 155 -5.13 0.20 16.15
CA GLU A 155 -6.49 -0.38 16.23
C GLU A 155 -6.87 -1.20 15.00
N GLY A 156 -6.07 -1.17 13.95
CA GLY A 156 -6.33 -1.92 12.74
C GLY A 156 -5.68 -1.32 11.50
N VAL A 157 -6.05 -1.85 10.35
CA VAL A 157 -5.49 -1.42 9.06
C VAL A 157 -6.57 -0.92 8.12
N VAL A 158 -6.16 0.02 7.27
CA VAL A 158 -6.93 0.48 6.11
C VAL A 158 -6.17 0.08 4.86
N ARG A 159 -6.84 -0.62 3.96
CA ARG A 159 -6.30 -1.02 2.65
C ARG A 159 -7.10 -0.36 1.56
N TYR A 160 -6.43 0.17 0.57
CA TYR A 160 -7.07 0.76 -0.59
C TYR A 160 -6.16 0.65 -1.83
N GLY A 161 -6.78 0.59 -2.99
CA GLY A 161 -6.09 0.66 -4.27
C GLY A 161 -6.04 2.09 -4.78
N ASP A 162 -7.12 2.55 -5.36
CA ASP A 162 -7.28 3.91 -5.86
C ASP A 162 -8.49 4.56 -5.19
N ALA A 163 -8.23 5.30 -4.13
CA ALA A 163 -9.26 5.96 -3.35
C ALA A 163 -8.78 7.28 -2.74
N ALA A 164 -9.69 8.23 -2.60
CA ALA A 164 -9.50 9.42 -1.78
C ALA A 164 -10.09 9.17 -0.40
N LEU A 165 -9.24 9.22 0.63
CA LEU A 165 -9.58 8.91 2.01
C LEU A 165 -9.16 10.04 2.94
N ASP A 166 -9.91 10.21 4.03
CA ASP A 166 -9.41 10.83 5.25
C ASP A 166 -9.33 9.73 6.32
N VAL A 167 -8.14 9.55 6.87
CA VAL A 167 -7.87 8.63 7.97
C VAL A 167 -7.40 9.45 9.15
N GLU A 168 -8.06 9.30 10.28
CA GLU A 168 -7.72 9.98 11.53
C GLU A 168 -7.52 8.92 12.61
N PHE A 169 -6.43 9.02 13.33
CA PHE A 169 -6.16 8.20 14.50
C PHE A 169 -5.80 9.08 15.69
N GLY A 170 -6.38 8.79 16.85
CA GLY A 170 -6.13 9.55 18.06
C GLY A 170 -6.88 9.01 19.27
N LYS A 171 -7.21 9.88 20.23
CA LYS A 171 -7.90 9.50 21.48
C LYS A 171 -9.24 8.78 21.26
N GLY A 172 -9.94 9.09 20.16
CA GLY A 172 -11.23 8.48 19.80
C GLY A 172 -11.11 7.14 19.05
N GLY A 173 -9.91 6.68 18.78
CA GLY A 173 -9.65 5.50 17.96
C GLY A 173 -9.38 5.84 16.49
N LEU A 174 -9.63 4.89 15.61
CA LEU A 174 -9.46 5.02 14.16
C LEU A 174 -10.78 5.46 13.51
N ARG A 175 -10.71 6.51 12.72
CA ARG A 175 -11.80 7.01 11.88
C ARG A 175 -11.36 7.03 10.44
N VAL A 176 -12.13 6.42 9.56
CA VAL A 176 -11.87 6.36 8.12
C VAL A 176 -13.09 6.89 7.38
N ARG A 177 -12.89 7.91 6.57
CA ARG A 177 -13.92 8.46 5.69
C ARG A 177 -13.47 8.28 4.23
N VAL A 178 -14.27 7.58 3.44
CA VAL A 178 -14.03 7.40 2.02
C VAL A 178 -14.71 8.53 1.24
N LYS A 179 -13.93 9.38 0.59
CA LYS A 179 -14.44 10.46 -0.27
C LYS A 179 -14.75 9.97 -1.68
N GLN A 180 -13.87 9.11 -2.21
CA GLN A 180 -13.98 8.54 -3.54
C GLN A 180 -13.36 7.14 -3.56
N GLY A 181 -13.92 6.21 -4.33
CA GLY A 181 -13.44 4.84 -4.44
C GLY A 181 -13.90 3.92 -3.32
N GLU A 182 -13.09 2.95 -2.98
CA GLU A 182 -13.36 1.93 -1.98
C GLU A 182 -12.16 1.67 -1.10
N ALA A 183 -12.39 1.35 0.17
CA ALA A 183 -11.36 0.94 1.12
C ALA A 183 -11.84 -0.22 2.00
N TRP A 184 -10.92 -1.08 2.41
CA TRP A 184 -11.16 -2.13 3.40
C TRP A 184 -10.59 -1.65 4.74
N VAL A 185 -11.43 -1.71 5.78
CA VAL A 185 -11.03 -1.37 7.14
C VAL A 185 -11.10 -2.63 7.97
N GLU A 186 -9.96 -3.14 8.38
CA GLU A 186 -9.84 -4.38 9.15
C GLU A 186 -9.47 -4.05 10.61
N PRO A 187 -10.37 -4.28 11.59
CA PRO A 187 -10.02 -4.17 13.00
C PRO A 187 -9.09 -5.31 13.40
N GLU A 188 -8.22 -5.06 14.37
CA GLU A 188 -7.34 -6.13 14.85
C GLU A 188 -7.99 -7.06 15.90
N GLU A 189 -9.26 -7.07 16.08
CA GLU A 189 -9.90 -7.97 17.02
C GLU A 189 -9.68 -9.45 16.64
N ARG A 190 -9.04 -10.20 17.54
CA ARG A 190 -8.87 -11.66 17.39
C ARG A 190 -10.22 -12.33 17.21
N GLY A 191 -10.39 -13.07 16.11
CA GLY A 191 -11.57 -13.90 15.87
C GLY A 191 -12.80 -13.18 15.30
N LYS A 192 -12.77 -11.88 15.08
CA LYS A 192 -13.83 -11.23 14.32
C LYS A 192 -13.59 -11.37 12.81
N PRO A 193 -14.66 -11.66 12.06
CA PRO A 193 -14.56 -11.73 10.61
C PRO A 193 -14.07 -10.38 10.07
N ARG A 194 -13.22 -10.44 9.04
CA ARG A 194 -12.89 -9.27 8.24
C ARG A 194 -14.19 -8.64 7.75
N PHE A 195 -14.24 -7.32 7.64
CA PHE A 195 -15.34 -6.72 6.90
C PHE A 195 -15.37 -7.31 5.48
N GLU A 196 -16.38 -8.12 5.19
CA GLU A 196 -16.54 -8.78 3.90
C GLU A 196 -16.77 -7.77 2.78
N ASN A 197 -17.21 -6.56 3.13
CA ASN A 197 -17.54 -5.52 2.18
C ASN A 197 -16.63 -4.30 2.34
N PRO A 198 -16.16 -3.72 1.24
CA PRO A 198 -15.41 -2.48 1.28
C PRO A 198 -16.30 -1.32 1.74
N VAL A 199 -15.68 -0.37 2.40
CA VAL A 199 -16.27 0.94 2.71
C VAL A 199 -16.27 1.75 1.42
N ARG A 200 -17.42 2.25 1.00
CA ARG A 200 -17.59 2.95 -0.28
C ARG A 200 -17.66 4.46 -0.11
N SER A 201 -17.55 5.16 -1.24
CA SER A 201 -17.64 6.61 -1.32
C SER A 201 -18.82 7.18 -0.50
N GLY A 202 -18.53 8.20 0.29
CA GLY A 202 -19.49 8.87 1.20
C GLY A 202 -19.66 8.20 2.55
N ALA A 203 -19.15 6.97 2.73
CA ALA A 203 -19.25 6.25 4.00
C ALA A 203 -18.10 6.58 4.96
N GLU A 204 -18.36 6.37 6.23
CA GLU A 204 -17.43 6.55 7.34
C GLU A 204 -17.47 5.31 8.25
N VAL A 205 -16.30 4.85 8.67
CA VAL A 205 -16.12 3.77 9.65
C VAL A 205 -15.35 4.31 10.84
N ARG A 206 -15.72 3.86 12.04
CA ARG A 206 -15.02 4.16 13.27
C ARG A 206 -14.71 2.88 14.01
N LEU A 207 -13.45 2.69 14.38
CA LEU A 207 -13.02 1.67 15.31
C LEU A 207 -12.66 2.34 16.63
N PRO A 208 -13.33 1.99 17.73
CA PRO A 208 -13.03 2.59 19.02
C PRO A 208 -11.61 2.20 19.46
N ARG A 209 -10.98 3.07 20.26
CA ARG A 209 -9.69 2.75 20.84
C ARG A 209 -9.84 1.57 21.80
N THR A 210 -9.12 0.50 21.50
CA THR A 210 -9.04 -0.66 22.40
C THR A 210 -7.91 -0.43 23.41
N ARG A 211 -7.97 -1.10 24.56
CA ARG A 211 -6.86 -1.13 25.52
C ARG A 211 -5.84 -2.21 25.17
N ALA A 212 -5.77 -2.59 23.91
CA ALA A 212 -4.87 -3.64 23.50
C ALA A 212 -3.42 -3.22 23.73
N ASN A 213 -2.72 -4.03 24.47
CA ASN A 213 -1.34 -3.84 24.86
C ASN A 213 -0.43 -4.06 23.63
N ALA A 214 0.55 -3.19 23.42
CA ALA A 214 1.54 -3.32 22.36
C ALA A 214 2.26 -4.69 22.38
N ARG A 215 2.44 -5.29 23.56
CA ARG A 215 3.01 -6.64 23.70
C ARG A 215 2.13 -7.72 23.07
N SER A 216 0.81 -7.66 23.26
CA SER A 216 -0.10 -8.62 22.60
C SER A 216 -0.12 -8.48 21.08
N ARG A 217 0.14 -7.27 20.57
CA ARG A 217 0.31 -6.99 19.13
C ARG A 217 1.61 -7.60 18.60
N LEU A 218 2.69 -7.51 19.38
CA LEU A 218 3.96 -8.16 19.05
C LEU A 218 3.81 -9.68 18.99
N GLU A 219 3.13 -10.30 19.93
CA GLU A 219 2.85 -11.74 19.92
C GLU A 219 2.05 -12.15 18.66
N ALA A 220 1.07 -11.35 18.27
CA ALA A 220 0.32 -11.58 17.03
C ALA A 220 1.20 -11.48 15.78
N CYS A 221 2.13 -10.49 15.72
CA CYS A 221 3.13 -10.34 14.67
C CYS A 221 4.04 -11.58 14.60
N GLN A 222 4.61 -12.01 15.72
CA GLN A 222 5.48 -13.18 15.80
C GLN A 222 4.77 -14.45 15.33
N SER A 223 3.56 -14.71 15.84
CA SER A 223 2.75 -15.85 15.42
C SER A 223 2.41 -15.83 13.92
N ALA A 224 2.16 -14.67 13.35
CA ALA A 224 1.88 -14.55 11.91
C ALA A 224 3.16 -14.74 11.08
N ALA A 225 4.31 -14.24 11.55
CA ALA A 225 5.61 -14.43 10.91
C ALA A 225 6.01 -15.91 10.89
N ASP A 226 5.80 -16.64 11.99
CA ASP A 226 6.06 -18.08 12.07
C ASP A 226 5.21 -18.85 11.05
N ARG A 227 3.91 -18.58 10.96
CA ARG A 227 3.05 -19.19 9.93
C ARG A 227 3.48 -18.88 8.52
N ALA A 228 3.94 -17.65 8.26
CA ALA A 228 4.45 -17.28 6.94
C ALA A 228 5.71 -18.08 6.59
N ARG A 229 6.63 -18.27 7.56
CA ARG A 229 7.83 -19.07 7.41
C ARG A 229 7.50 -20.54 7.16
N GLU A 230 6.66 -21.17 7.99
CA GLU A 230 6.22 -22.56 7.79
C GLU A 230 5.53 -22.76 6.43
N SER A 231 4.73 -21.78 5.99
CA SER A 231 4.08 -21.87 4.68
C SER A 231 5.08 -21.79 3.52
N ALA A 232 6.18 -21.03 3.67
CA ALA A 232 7.26 -20.99 2.70
C ALA A 232 8.03 -22.31 2.63
N GLU A 233 8.35 -22.91 3.78
CA GLU A 233 9.00 -24.21 3.85
C GLU A 233 8.17 -25.28 3.13
N ARG A 234 6.85 -25.29 3.32
CA ARG A 234 5.93 -26.18 2.59
C ARG A 234 5.96 -25.96 1.08
N VAL A 235 6.12 -24.73 0.61
CA VAL A 235 6.28 -24.45 -0.83
C VAL A 235 7.61 -25.00 -1.35
N LEU A 236 8.70 -24.78 -0.61
CA LEU A 236 10.06 -25.18 -1.01
C LEU A 236 10.25 -26.69 -1.01
N HIS A 237 9.78 -27.38 0.01
CA HIS A 237 9.99 -28.82 0.19
C HIS A 237 8.89 -29.71 -0.42
N GLY A 238 7.88 -29.12 -0.99
CA GLY A 238 6.77 -29.87 -1.62
C GLY A 238 5.88 -30.62 -0.61
N GLU A 239 6.08 -30.40 0.68
CA GLU A 239 5.34 -31.04 1.74
C GLU A 239 3.94 -30.46 1.87
N GLY A 240 2.94 -31.22 1.49
CA GLY A 240 1.53 -30.95 1.72
C GLY A 240 0.87 -32.16 2.36
N ALA A 241 0.14 -31.96 3.43
CA ALA A 241 -0.69 -33.00 4.00
C ALA A 241 -1.70 -33.46 2.95
N GLY A 242 -1.46 -34.62 2.31
CA GLY A 242 -2.42 -35.24 1.40
C GLY A 242 -2.13 -35.19 -0.09
N GLY A 243 -0.94 -34.88 -0.52
CA GLY A 243 -0.41 -35.36 -1.82
C GLY A 243 -0.92 -34.75 -3.13
N HIS A 244 -1.87 -33.84 -3.15
CA HIS A 244 -2.44 -33.33 -4.42
C HIS A 244 -2.54 -31.82 -4.57
N ASP A 245 -2.07 -31.03 -3.62
CA ASP A 245 -2.09 -29.58 -3.78
C ASP A 245 -1.04 -29.13 -4.80
N SER A 246 -1.49 -28.53 -5.88
CA SER A 246 -0.60 -27.97 -6.89
C SER A 246 0.33 -26.90 -6.30
N LEU A 247 1.52 -26.74 -6.88
CA LEU A 247 2.46 -25.68 -6.47
C LEU A 247 1.76 -24.30 -6.40
N GLY A 248 0.83 -24.02 -7.33
CA GLY A 248 0.06 -22.78 -7.35
C GLY A 248 -0.82 -22.57 -6.11
N VAL A 249 -1.47 -23.64 -5.61
CA VAL A 249 -2.28 -23.57 -4.39
C VAL A 249 -1.41 -23.26 -3.16
N ARG A 250 -0.25 -23.93 -3.04
CA ARG A 250 0.70 -23.70 -1.95
C ARG A 250 1.30 -22.28 -2.01
N ALA A 251 1.69 -21.82 -3.20
CA ALA A 251 2.19 -20.47 -3.39
C ALA A 251 1.13 -19.41 -3.02
N ALA A 252 -0.13 -19.59 -3.43
CA ALA A 252 -1.21 -18.70 -3.04
C ALA A 252 -1.48 -18.71 -1.53
N ALA A 253 -1.37 -19.85 -0.87
CA ALA A 253 -1.49 -19.96 0.59
C ALA A 253 -0.33 -19.20 1.29
N HIS A 254 0.90 -19.39 0.82
CA HIS A 254 2.07 -18.65 1.31
C HIS A 254 1.90 -17.14 1.16
N MET A 255 1.47 -16.66 0.00
CA MET A 255 1.25 -15.21 -0.22
C MET A 255 0.20 -14.65 0.76
N ARG A 256 -0.84 -15.40 1.10
CA ARG A 256 -1.82 -14.99 2.11
C ARG A 256 -1.22 -14.91 3.52
N GLU A 257 -0.46 -15.93 3.95
CA GLU A 257 0.19 -15.89 5.27
C GLU A 257 1.23 -14.76 5.36
N ARG A 258 1.97 -14.52 4.29
CA ARG A 258 2.90 -13.39 4.19
C ARG A 258 2.18 -12.03 4.30
N ALA A 259 1.03 -11.86 3.64
CA ALA A 259 0.22 -10.65 3.75
C ALA A 259 -0.31 -10.44 5.19
N LYS A 260 -0.71 -11.52 5.87
CA LYS A 260 -1.12 -11.47 7.29
C LYS A 260 0.04 -11.07 8.21
N ALA A 261 1.23 -11.64 8.02
CA ALA A 261 2.42 -11.29 8.79
C ALA A 261 2.77 -9.80 8.61
N ARG A 262 2.80 -9.32 7.37
CA ARG A 262 3.03 -7.90 7.06
C ARG A 262 2.04 -6.98 7.80
N THR A 263 0.76 -7.34 7.78
CA THR A 263 -0.29 -6.58 8.47
C THR A 263 -0.12 -6.59 9.98
N ALA A 264 0.05 -7.76 10.57
CA ALA A 264 0.18 -7.90 12.02
C ALA A 264 1.43 -7.17 12.55
N CYS A 265 2.57 -7.26 11.84
CA CYS A 265 3.79 -6.58 12.24
C CYS A 265 3.71 -5.06 12.04
N ALA A 266 2.97 -4.59 11.03
CA ALA A 266 2.71 -3.16 10.86
C ALA A 266 1.88 -2.59 12.03
N ILE A 267 0.85 -3.30 12.46
CA ILE A 267 0.04 -2.92 13.64
C ILE A 267 0.88 -2.96 14.92
N ALA A 268 1.70 -4.00 15.09
CA ALA A 268 2.59 -4.11 16.24
C ALA A 268 3.60 -2.95 16.31
N ALA A 269 4.18 -2.56 15.18
CA ALA A 269 5.07 -1.40 15.10
C ALA A 269 4.34 -0.10 15.47
N ALA A 270 3.14 0.13 14.93
CA ALA A 270 2.33 1.29 15.24
C ALA A 270 1.96 1.33 16.74
N ALA A 271 1.60 0.19 17.32
CA ALA A 271 1.25 0.08 18.74
C ALA A 271 2.48 0.28 19.64
N ALA A 272 3.63 -0.28 19.29
CA ALA A 272 4.88 -0.11 20.05
C ALA A 272 5.34 1.34 20.06
N TYR A 273 5.23 2.03 18.91
CA TYR A 273 5.57 3.46 18.86
C TYR A 273 4.62 4.34 19.67
N ALA A 274 3.34 3.96 19.76
CA ALA A 274 2.35 4.67 20.56
C ALA A 274 2.51 4.44 22.08
N GLU A 275 3.42 3.55 22.51
CA GLU A 275 3.69 3.28 23.91
C GLU A 275 4.34 4.51 24.58
N SER A 276 3.86 4.87 25.75
CA SER A 276 4.31 6.07 26.47
C SER A 276 5.67 5.87 27.15
N ASP A 277 5.95 4.67 27.64
CA ASP A 277 7.23 4.34 28.25
C ASP A 277 8.32 4.18 27.19
N SER A 278 9.41 4.96 27.32
CA SER A 278 10.48 4.98 26.32
C SER A 278 11.30 3.68 26.26
N ALA A 279 11.51 3.03 27.41
CA ALA A 279 12.27 1.79 27.48
C ALA A 279 11.47 0.61 26.91
N ASP A 280 10.19 0.50 27.27
CA ASP A 280 9.26 -0.48 26.71
C ASP A 280 9.08 -0.25 25.20
N ARG A 281 8.93 1.00 24.75
CA ARG A 281 8.85 1.36 23.33
C ARG A 281 10.06 0.87 22.56
N GLN A 282 11.28 1.16 23.02
CA GLN A 282 12.50 0.74 22.33
C GLN A 282 12.62 -0.79 22.27
N SER A 283 12.32 -1.48 23.36
CA SER A 283 12.34 -2.94 23.42
C SER A 283 11.33 -3.56 22.46
N LEU A 284 10.11 -3.05 22.42
CA LEU A 284 9.05 -3.52 21.52
C LEU A 284 9.38 -3.27 20.04
N LEU A 285 9.90 -2.06 19.71
CA LEU A 285 10.30 -1.74 18.35
C LEU A 285 11.46 -2.62 17.86
N ALA A 286 12.45 -2.89 18.72
CA ALA A 286 13.54 -3.81 18.39
C ALA A 286 13.01 -5.24 18.11
N SER A 287 12.08 -5.72 18.94
CA SER A 287 11.46 -7.04 18.76
C SER A 287 10.61 -7.11 17.47
N VAL A 288 9.88 -6.04 17.13
CA VAL A 288 9.14 -5.98 15.86
C VAL A 288 10.11 -5.97 14.68
N ALA A 289 11.19 -5.19 14.73
CA ALA A 289 12.19 -5.14 13.66
C ALA A 289 12.84 -6.51 13.44
N GLN A 290 13.23 -7.18 14.51
CA GLN A 290 13.77 -8.54 14.43
C GLN A 290 12.78 -9.53 13.80
N THR A 291 11.49 -9.44 14.17
CA THR A 291 10.45 -10.30 13.58
C THR A 291 10.23 -9.98 12.10
N ASP A 292 10.27 -8.71 11.73
CA ASP A 292 10.17 -8.28 10.33
C ASP A 292 11.32 -8.83 9.48
N GLU A 293 12.55 -8.77 9.96
CA GLU A 293 13.71 -9.35 9.27
C GLU A 293 13.55 -10.86 9.05
N LEU A 294 13.06 -11.58 10.06
CA LEU A 294 12.86 -13.03 9.99
C LEU A 294 11.88 -13.44 8.89
N TRP A 295 10.71 -12.78 8.77
CA TRP A 295 9.74 -13.19 7.77
C TRP A 295 9.99 -12.56 6.39
N GLN A 296 10.69 -11.44 6.30
CA GLN A 296 11.10 -10.83 5.03
C GLN A 296 12.24 -11.61 4.37
N SER A 297 13.12 -12.24 5.17
CA SER A 297 14.19 -13.11 4.66
C SER A 297 13.66 -14.41 4.04
N VAL A 298 12.41 -14.79 4.34
CA VAL A 298 11.77 -15.93 3.66
C VAL A 298 11.74 -15.66 2.15
N PRO A 299 12.34 -16.55 1.32
CA PRO A 299 12.37 -16.36 -0.12
C PRO A 299 10.94 -16.07 -0.61
N ARG A 300 10.80 -15.02 -1.41
CA ARG A 300 9.56 -14.87 -2.19
C ARG A 300 9.51 -16.12 -3.03
N ALA A 301 8.69 -17.11 -2.61
CA ALA A 301 8.47 -18.31 -3.40
C ALA A 301 8.29 -17.81 -4.82
N ALA A 302 9.22 -18.21 -5.69
CA ALA A 302 9.34 -17.65 -7.01
C ALA A 302 7.93 -17.57 -7.59
N ALA A 303 7.44 -16.34 -7.78
CA ALA A 303 6.33 -16.13 -8.66
C ALA A 303 6.82 -16.78 -9.95
N GLY A 304 6.24 -17.93 -10.29
CA GLY A 304 6.56 -18.65 -11.50
C GLY A 304 6.46 -17.69 -12.68
N PRO A 305 7.12 -18.02 -13.75
CA PRO A 305 7.20 -17.18 -14.92
C PRO A 305 5.84 -16.73 -15.39
#